data_e0586904ccbfd27be1c99604aeff5ade
#
_entry.id   e0586904ccbfd27be1c99604aeff5ade
#
_cell.length_a   1.000
_cell.length_b   1.000
_cell.length_c   1.000
_cell.angle_alpha   90.00
_cell.angle_beta   90.00
_cell.angle_gamma   90.00
#
_symmetry.space_group_name_H-M   'P 1'
#
loop_
_entity.id
_entity.type
_entity.pdbx_description
1 polymer ?
#
loop_
_entity_poly.entity_id
_entity_poly.type
_entity_poly.pdbx_seq_one_letter_code
_entity_poly.pdbx_strand_id
1 'polypeptide(L)'
;GELQREVFGPVLHLVRYARNDLDQLLDQINATGYGLTQGVHTRIDETIARVVNRAHAGNVYVNRNMVGAVVGVQPFGGEGLSSQRPADALARTLAEADRTSPPDTERRERQLVPLGTLQQWAHNQGNLALAGHCQRFAQETQSGTARTLPGPTGERNVYTLAPRARVLCMAHSADDLLVQTAAVLASGGTALWPHAHAG
;
A
#
# COMPACT_ATOMS: atom_id res chain seq x y z
N GLY A 1 -25.77 2.26 -18.05
CA GLY A 1 -25.52 0.90 -17.60
C GLY A 1 -24.16 0.82 -16.94
N GLU A 2 -24.05 0.10 -15.87
CA GLU A 2 -22.79 -0.12 -15.18
C GLU A 2 -21.89 -1.03 -16.01
N LEU A 3 -20.61 -0.66 -16.16
CA LEU A 3 -19.62 -1.55 -16.74
C LEU A 3 -19.20 -2.58 -15.69
N GLN A 4 -19.52 -3.83 -15.94
CA GLN A 4 -19.19 -4.94 -15.05
C GLN A 4 -17.82 -5.58 -15.35
N ARG A 5 -17.17 -5.17 -16.45
CA ARG A 5 -15.87 -5.70 -16.88
C ARG A 5 -15.12 -4.67 -17.72
N GLU A 6 -13.82 -4.88 -17.83
CA GLU A 6 -12.97 -4.11 -18.72
C GLU A 6 -13.44 -4.24 -20.20
N VAL A 7 -13.49 -3.10 -20.88
CA VAL A 7 -13.85 -3.02 -22.30
C VAL A 7 -12.70 -2.34 -23.05
N PHE A 8 -11.99 -3.11 -23.86
CA PHE A 8 -10.94 -2.59 -24.70
C PHE A 8 -11.50 -1.88 -25.93
N GLY A 9 -10.89 -0.77 -26.29
CA GLY A 9 -11.23 -0.02 -27.50
C GLY A 9 -11.22 1.50 -27.25
N PRO A 10 -11.48 2.33 -28.28
CA PRO A 10 -11.54 3.78 -28.16
C PRO A 10 -12.87 4.23 -27.54
N VAL A 11 -13.14 3.76 -26.31
CA VAL A 11 -14.39 4.04 -25.60
C VAL A 11 -14.09 4.88 -24.37
N LEU A 12 -14.71 6.07 -24.29
CA LEU A 12 -14.64 6.95 -23.14
C LEU A 12 -15.99 6.92 -22.39
N HIS A 13 -15.92 6.55 -21.11
CA HIS A 13 -17.09 6.61 -20.21
C HIS A 13 -17.05 7.90 -19.39
N LEU A 14 -18.14 8.66 -19.44
CA LEU A 14 -18.32 9.88 -18.65
C LEU A 14 -19.36 9.64 -17.57
N VAL A 15 -18.96 9.77 -16.32
CA VAL A 15 -19.83 9.66 -15.15
C VAL A 15 -19.85 11.01 -14.43
N ARG A 16 -21.08 11.52 -14.15
CA ARG A 16 -21.26 12.72 -13.33
C ARG A 16 -21.57 12.31 -11.91
N TYR A 17 -20.95 13.00 -10.95
CA TYR A 17 -21.21 12.81 -9.53
C TYR A 17 -21.36 14.15 -8.81
N ALA A 18 -22.07 14.18 -7.69
CA ALA A 18 -22.13 15.36 -6.85
C ALA A 18 -20.84 15.52 -6.05
N ARG A 19 -20.41 16.77 -5.82
CA ARG A 19 -19.14 17.06 -5.13
C ARG A 19 -19.02 16.36 -3.77
N ASN A 20 -20.12 16.20 -3.06
CA ASN A 20 -20.16 15.56 -1.74
C ASN A 20 -20.05 14.04 -1.80
N ASP A 21 -20.20 13.43 -2.98
CA ASP A 21 -20.21 11.98 -3.20
C ASP A 21 -18.82 11.45 -3.65
N LEU A 22 -17.78 12.27 -3.55
CA LEU A 22 -16.42 11.89 -3.99
C LEU A 22 -15.93 10.60 -3.30
N ASP A 23 -16.16 10.46 -2.00
CA ASP A 23 -15.73 9.27 -1.25
C ASP A 23 -16.48 8.02 -1.73
N GLN A 24 -17.79 8.13 -1.95
CA GLN A 24 -18.58 7.03 -2.49
C GLN A 24 -18.15 6.66 -3.91
N LEU A 25 -17.81 7.65 -4.74
CA LEU A 25 -17.27 7.39 -6.07
C LEU A 25 -15.93 6.64 -6.01
N LEU A 26 -15.01 7.04 -5.13
CA LEU A 26 -13.73 6.36 -4.94
C LEU A 26 -13.92 4.92 -4.47
N ASP A 27 -14.87 4.67 -3.57
CA ASP A 27 -15.20 3.31 -3.11
C ASP A 27 -15.79 2.47 -4.27
N GLN A 28 -16.61 3.04 -5.11
CA GLN A 28 -17.16 2.37 -6.31
C GLN A 28 -16.05 2.04 -7.33
N ILE A 29 -15.11 2.97 -7.57
CA ILE A 29 -13.96 2.74 -8.44
C ILE A 29 -13.10 1.59 -7.89
N ASN A 30 -12.77 1.64 -6.61
CA ASN A 30 -11.97 0.59 -5.96
C ASN A 30 -12.68 -0.79 -5.99
N ALA A 31 -14.02 -0.79 -5.84
CA ALA A 31 -14.83 -2.00 -5.87
C ALA A 31 -14.83 -2.72 -7.23
N THR A 32 -14.44 -2.05 -8.31
CA THR A 32 -14.25 -2.69 -9.63
C THR A 32 -13.13 -3.73 -9.61
N GLY A 33 -12.20 -3.62 -8.65
CA GLY A 33 -11.04 -4.48 -8.52
C GLY A 33 -9.90 -4.18 -9.51
N TYR A 34 -10.08 -3.24 -10.44
CA TYR A 34 -9.03 -2.79 -11.36
C TYR A 34 -8.32 -1.55 -10.79
N GLY A 35 -6.98 -1.55 -10.81
CA GLY A 35 -6.19 -0.47 -10.24
C GLY A 35 -4.83 -0.31 -10.91
N LEU A 36 -4.79 -0.05 -12.22
CA LEU A 36 -3.52 0.20 -12.91
C LEU A 36 -3.09 1.66 -12.75
N THR A 37 -3.92 2.57 -13.23
CA THR A 37 -3.67 4.01 -13.16
C THR A 37 -4.93 4.75 -12.74
N GLN A 38 -4.76 5.77 -11.91
CA GLN A 38 -5.82 6.71 -11.55
C GLN A 38 -5.30 8.14 -11.65
N GLY A 39 -6.10 9.04 -12.25
CA GLY A 39 -5.75 10.46 -12.37
C GLY A 39 -6.70 11.34 -11.58
N VAL A 40 -6.18 12.44 -11.05
CA VAL A 40 -6.98 13.51 -10.44
C VAL A 40 -6.49 14.86 -10.95
N HIS A 41 -7.44 15.71 -11.38
CA HIS A 41 -7.18 17.09 -11.79
C HIS A 41 -7.95 18.06 -10.90
N THR A 42 -7.24 18.73 -10.02
CA THR A 42 -7.81 19.71 -9.09
C THR A 42 -6.71 20.61 -8.53
N ARG A 43 -7.09 21.81 -8.08
CA ARG A 43 -6.21 22.75 -7.37
C ARG A 43 -6.40 22.70 -5.84
N ILE A 44 -7.25 21.79 -5.35
CA ILE A 44 -7.61 21.69 -3.94
C ILE A 44 -6.77 20.59 -3.32
N ASP A 45 -5.82 20.95 -2.46
CA ASP A 45 -4.86 20.02 -1.85
C ASP A 45 -5.54 18.93 -1.01
N GLU A 46 -6.62 19.26 -0.29
CA GLU A 46 -7.39 18.29 0.49
C GLU A 46 -8.05 17.25 -0.42
N THR A 47 -8.51 17.66 -1.61
CA THR A 47 -9.06 16.73 -2.60
C THR A 47 -7.98 15.83 -3.18
N ILE A 48 -6.79 16.39 -3.47
CA ILE A 48 -5.63 15.61 -3.91
C ILE A 48 -5.29 14.56 -2.85
N ALA A 49 -5.11 15.00 -1.60
CA ALA A 49 -4.76 14.10 -0.49
C ALA A 49 -5.83 13.01 -0.30
N ARG A 50 -7.12 13.36 -0.37
CA ARG A 50 -8.24 12.42 -0.26
C ARG A 50 -8.19 11.36 -1.36
N VAL A 51 -8.01 11.75 -2.62
CA VAL A 51 -7.93 10.82 -3.75
C VAL A 51 -6.70 9.93 -3.63
N VAL A 52 -5.50 10.51 -3.41
CA VAL A 52 -4.24 9.76 -3.32
C VAL A 52 -4.26 8.74 -2.18
N ASN A 53 -4.85 9.08 -1.02
CA ASN A 53 -4.89 8.17 0.13
C ASN A 53 -5.95 7.06 0.01
N ARG A 54 -6.96 7.22 -0.85
CA ARG A 54 -8.05 6.24 -1.02
C ARG A 54 -7.95 5.44 -2.30
N ALA A 55 -7.17 5.88 -3.28
CA ALA A 55 -7.02 5.18 -4.55
C ALA A 55 -6.32 3.84 -4.35
N HIS A 56 -6.93 2.76 -4.85
CA HIS A 56 -6.33 1.44 -4.98
C HIS A 56 -5.78 1.28 -6.41
N ALA A 57 -4.72 2.01 -6.72
CA ALA A 57 -4.07 1.97 -8.01
C ALA A 57 -2.55 2.01 -7.84
N GLY A 58 -1.86 1.24 -8.65
CA GLY A 58 -0.41 1.17 -8.61
C GLY A 58 0.26 2.50 -8.97
N ASN A 59 -0.38 3.30 -9.84
CA ASN A 59 0.09 4.63 -10.22
C ASN A 59 -1.02 5.67 -10.09
N VAL A 60 -0.81 6.71 -9.28
CA VAL A 60 -1.73 7.83 -9.13
C VAL A 60 -1.09 9.09 -9.69
N TYR A 61 -1.77 9.72 -10.65
CA TYR A 61 -1.31 10.93 -11.34
C TYR A 61 -2.11 12.16 -10.91
N VAL A 62 -1.40 13.21 -10.51
CA VAL A 62 -2.00 14.48 -10.07
C VAL A 62 -1.67 15.57 -11.08
N ASN A 63 -2.71 16.19 -11.66
CA ASN A 63 -2.61 17.32 -12.58
C ASN A 63 -1.73 17.04 -13.82
N ARG A 64 -1.62 15.80 -14.23
CA ARG A 64 -0.92 15.38 -15.47
C ARG A 64 -1.72 14.30 -16.20
N ASN A 65 -1.35 14.02 -17.46
CA ASN A 65 -1.94 12.90 -18.17
C ASN A 65 -1.57 11.55 -17.52
N MET A 66 -2.42 10.55 -17.70
CA MET A 66 -2.22 9.21 -17.18
C MET A 66 -2.05 8.16 -18.28
N VAL A 67 -1.39 8.55 -19.39
CA VAL A 67 -1.17 7.68 -20.55
C VAL A 67 -0.21 6.54 -20.26
N GLY A 68 0.60 6.66 -19.23
CA GLY A 68 1.49 5.60 -18.77
C GLY A 68 2.67 6.12 -17.95
N ALA A 69 3.38 5.19 -17.34
CA ALA A 69 4.61 5.48 -16.63
C ALA A 69 5.77 5.76 -17.60
N VAL A 70 6.65 6.67 -17.23
CA VAL A 70 7.88 6.91 -17.97
C VAL A 70 8.89 5.84 -17.62
N VAL A 71 9.36 5.08 -18.61
CA VAL A 71 10.34 4.01 -18.44
C VAL A 71 11.63 4.56 -17.81
N GLY A 72 12.10 3.90 -16.75
CA GLY A 72 13.31 4.30 -16.02
C GLY A 72 13.10 5.40 -14.97
N VAL A 73 11.93 6.05 -14.94
CA VAL A 73 11.62 7.11 -13.96
C VAL A 73 10.56 6.66 -12.96
N GLN A 74 9.57 5.93 -13.44
CA GLN A 74 8.42 5.50 -12.62
C GLN A 74 8.29 3.99 -12.66
N PRO A 75 8.15 3.31 -11.51
CA PRO A 75 7.78 1.92 -11.49
C PRO A 75 6.37 1.78 -12.07
N PHE A 76 6.15 0.75 -12.87
CA PHE A 76 4.86 0.48 -13.47
C PHE A 76 4.30 -0.85 -12.95
N GLY A 77 3.06 -0.81 -12.48
CA GLY A 77 2.35 -1.97 -11.98
C GLY A 77 1.00 -1.56 -11.42
N GLY A 78 0.08 -2.50 -11.31
CA GLY A 78 -1.27 -2.27 -10.83
C GLY A 78 -1.58 -2.99 -9.53
N GLU A 79 -2.76 -2.72 -9.01
CA GLU A 79 -3.37 -3.43 -7.89
C GLU A 79 -4.55 -4.30 -8.35
N GLY A 80 -4.94 -5.27 -7.53
CA GLY A 80 -6.10 -6.12 -7.77
C GLY A 80 -6.01 -6.89 -9.09
N LEU A 81 -7.03 -6.79 -9.91
CA LEU A 81 -7.12 -7.45 -11.22
C LEU A 81 -6.11 -6.93 -12.26
N SER A 82 -5.55 -5.74 -12.02
CA SER A 82 -4.51 -5.12 -12.85
C SER A 82 -3.10 -5.45 -12.38
N SER A 83 -2.93 -6.34 -11.40
CA SER A 83 -1.63 -6.67 -10.81
C SER A 83 -0.76 -7.41 -11.82
N GLN A 84 0.26 -6.73 -12.35
CA GLN A 84 1.41 -7.36 -12.96
C GLN A 84 2.53 -7.39 -11.92
N ARG A 85 3.27 -8.49 -11.83
CA ARG A 85 4.32 -8.69 -10.82
C ARG A 85 5.47 -7.73 -11.03
N PRO A 86 5.69 -6.73 -10.14
CA PRO A 86 6.77 -5.76 -10.29
C PRO A 86 7.94 -6.03 -9.32
N ALA A 87 8.14 -7.26 -8.84
CA ALA A 87 9.19 -7.53 -7.86
C ALA A 87 10.58 -7.05 -8.32
N ASP A 88 10.92 -7.24 -9.58
CA ASP A 88 12.22 -6.82 -10.13
C ASP A 88 12.28 -5.32 -10.42
N ALA A 89 11.16 -4.70 -10.80
CA ALA A 89 11.06 -3.26 -10.95
C ALA A 89 11.14 -2.56 -9.60
N LEU A 90 10.48 -3.12 -8.58
CA LEU A 90 10.52 -2.65 -7.20
C LEU A 90 11.95 -2.66 -6.64
N ALA A 91 12.68 -3.77 -6.79
CA ALA A 91 14.04 -3.89 -6.28
C ALA A 91 14.98 -2.85 -6.92
N ARG A 92 14.85 -2.62 -8.25
CA ARG A 92 15.62 -1.59 -8.96
C ARG A 92 15.25 -0.18 -8.50
N THR A 93 13.96 0.14 -8.40
CA THR A 93 13.50 1.46 -7.96
C THR A 93 13.94 1.77 -6.54
N LEU A 94 13.95 0.79 -5.64
CA LEU A 94 14.44 0.96 -4.27
C LEU A 94 15.96 1.11 -4.22
N ALA A 95 16.69 0.50 -5.14
CA ALA A 95 18.15 0.65 -5.24
C ALA A 95 18.56 2.02 -5.80
N GLU A 96 17.78 2.57 -6.71
CA GLU A 96 18.00 3.87 -7.37
C GLU A 96 17.41 5.05 -6.58
N ALA A 97 16.43 4.81 -5.71
CA ALA A 97 15.83 5.85 -4.89
C ALA A 97 16.88 6.48 -3.98
N ASP A 98 16.92 7.80 -3.97
CA ASP A 98 17.80 8.57 -3.10
C ASP A 98 17.61 8.13 -1.64
N ARG A 99 18.65 7.54 -1.07
CA ARG A 99 18.67 7.08 0.32
C ARG A 99 18.67 8.23 1.33
N THR A 100 18.75 9.47 0.84
CA THR A 100 18.82 10.68 1.68
C THR A 100 17.44 11.19 2.11
N SER A 101 16.33 10.75 1.48
CA SER A 101 15.00 11.12 1.94
C SER A 101 14.67 10.36 3.24
N PRO A 102 14.51 11.04 4.39
CA PRO A 102 14.17 10.37 5.63
C PRO A 102 12.80 9.69 5.48
N PRO A 103 12.63 8.49 6.05
CA PRO A 103 11.31 7.86 6.11
C PRO A 103 10.36 8.77 6.90
N ASP A 104 9.07 8.73 6.58
CA ASP A 104 8.03 9.34 7.41
C ASP A 104 8.00 8.62 8.77
N THR A 105 8.79 9.14 9.71
CA THR A 105 9.04 8.53 11.01
C THR A 105 7.75 8.38 11.81
N GLU A 106 6.88 9.40 11.81
CA GLU A 106 5.62 9.37 12.54
C GLU A 106 4.66 8.31 11.99
N ARG A 107 4.59 8.17 10.67
CA ARG A 107 3.77 7.14 10.04
C ARG A 107 4.29 5.75 10.37
N ARG A 108 5.60 5.56 10.32
CA ARG A 108 6.24 4.28 10.66
C ARG A 108 6.02 3.91 12.11
N GLU A 109 6.22 4.85 13.04
CA GLU A 109 6.00 4.63 14.47
C GLU A 109 4.56 4.22 14.75
N ARG A 110 3.57 4.92 14.20
CA ARG A 110 2.16 4.55 14.36
C ARG A 110 1.85 3.15 13.82
N GLN A 111 2.44 2.77 12.69
CA GLN A 111 2.23 1.45 12.10
C GLN A 111 2.85 0.32 12.92
N LEU A 112 3.92 0.59 13.67
CA LEU A 112 4.61 -0.40 14.50
C LEU A 112 4.03 -0.56 15.92
N VAL A 113 3.08 0.28 16.35
CA VAL A 113 2.46 0.17 17.67
C VAL A 113 1.88 -1.23 17.94
N PRO A 114 1.11 -1.87 17.03
CA PRO A 114 0.57 -3.21 17.28
C PRO A 114 1.68 -4.26 17.43
N LEU A 115 2.76 -4.15 16.68
CA LEU A 115 3.91 -5.05 16.81
C LEU A 115 4.61 -4.87 18.16
N GLY A 116 4.79 -3.64 18.62
CA GLY A 116 5.33 -3.34 19.95
C GLY A 116 4.47 -3.91 21.07
N THR A 117 3.16 -3.87 20.92
CA THR A 117 2.21 -4.49 21.88
C THR A 117 2.38 -6.02 21.92
N LEU A 118 2.51 -6.67 20.76
CA LEU A 118 2.77 -8.10 20.68
C LEU A 118 4.14 -8.45 21.28
N GLN A 119 5.16 -7.66 21.04
CA GLN A 119 6.49 -7.84 21.63
C GLN A 119 6.44 -7.78 23.16
N GLN A 120 5.76 -6.79 23.72
CA GLN A 120 5.61 -6.64 25.18
C GLN A 120 4.84 -7.83 25.77
N TRP A 121 3.76 -8.26 25.12
CA TRP A 121 3.02 -9.46 25.53
C TRP A 121 3.93 -10.70 25.54
N ALA A 122 4.71 -10.90 24.49
CA ALA A 122 5.66 -12.03 24.38
C ALA A 122 6.68 -12.04 25.53
N HIS A 123 7.23 -10.87 25.89
CA HIS A 123 8.11 -10.75 27.05
C HIS A 123 7.42 -11.14 28.35
N ASN A 124 6.17 -10.69 28.56
CA ASN A 124 5.41 -10.99 29.77
C ASN A 124 5.06 -12.49 29.89
N GLN A 125 4.93 -13.20 28.75
CA GLN A 125 4.74 -14.64 28.69
C GLN A 125 6.05 -15.46 28.74
N GLY A 126 7.20 -14.80 28.81
CA GLY A 126 8.50 -15.48 28.76
C GLY A 126 8.87 -16.01 27.37
N ASN A 127 8.11 -15.70 26.33
CA ASN A 127 8.38 -16.11 24.94
C ASN A 127 9.43 -15.18 24.31
N LEU A 128 10.69 -15.37 24.71
CA LEU A 128 11.81 -14.54 24.25
C LEU A 128 12.10 -14.73 22.75
N ALA A 129 11.77 -15.89 22.20
CA ALA A 129 11.95 -16.16 20.77
C ALA A 129 11.02 -15.27 19.93
N LEU A 130 9.72 -15.22 20.27
CA LEU A 130 8.76 -14.34 19.61
C LEU A 130 9.12 -12.85 19.78
N ALA A 131 9.51 -12.44 20.99
CA ALA A 131 9.96 -11.07 21.23
C ALA A 131 11.16 -10.67 20.35
N GLY A 132 12.11 -11.59 20.17
CA GLY A 132 13.26 -11.41 19.26
C GLY A 132 12.82 -11.30 17.78
N HIS A 133 11.83 -12.09 17.35
CA HIS A 133 11.23 -11.94 16.00
C HIS A 133 10.57 -10.58 15.82
N CYS A 134 9.78 -10.11 16.79
CA CYS A 134 9.16 -8.79 16.74
C CYS A 134 10.21 -7.67 16.58
N GLN A 135 11.28 -7.72 17.38
CA GLN A 135 12.36 -6.75 17.32
C GLN A 135 13.04 -6.74 15.94
N ARG A 136 13.40 -7.92 15.42
CA ARG A 136 14.02 -8.05 14.10
C ARG A 136 13.12 -7.50 13.01
N PHE A 137 11.83 -7.89 13.00
CA PHE A 137 10.88 -7.41 12.00
C PHE A 137 10.67 -5.90 12.07
N ALA A 138 10.68 -5.30 13.27
CA ALA A 138 10.61 -3.84 13.42
C ALA A 138 11.83 -3.12 12.80
N GLN A 139 13.01 -3.74 12.87
CA GLN A 139 14.24 -3.19 12.28
C GLN A 139 14.29 -3.33 10.76
N GLU A 140 13.84 -4.48 10.23
CA GLU A 140 13.93 -4.83 8.81
C GLU A 140 12.77 -4.29 7.96
N THR A 141 11.64 -3.94 8.59
CA THR A 141 10.45 -3.54 7.84
C THR A 141 10.65 -2.29 7.01
N GLN A 142 10.13 -2.32 5.79
CA GLN A 142 10.01 -1.17 4.88
C GLN A 142 8.64 -0.47 5.02
N SER A 143 7.81 -0.87 5.97
CA SER A 143 6.49 -0.27 6.18
C SER A 143 6.59 1.22 6.47
N GLY A 144 5.65 1.99 5.90
CA GLY A 144 5.65 3.45 6.02
C GLY A 144 6.69 4.17 5.16
N THR A 145 7.46 3.45 4.35
CA THR A 145 8.42 4.08 3.44
C THR A 145 7.69 4.94 2.40
N ALA A 146 8.07 6.22 2.34
CA ALA A 146 7.75 7.12 1.26
C ALA A 146 9.06 7.73 0.76
N ARG A 147 9.38 7.55 -0.53
CA ARG A 147 10.63 8.04 -1.11
C ARG A 147 10.33 8.93 -2.31
N THR A 148 10.96 10.09 -2.36
CA THR A 148 10.94 10.92 -3.55
C THR A 148 11.92 10.31 -4.57
N LEU A 149 11.42 10.08 -5.77
CA LEU A 149 12.20 9.57 -6.89
C LEU A 149 12.67 10.73 -7.77
N PRO A 150 13.79 10.57 -8.50
CA PRO A 150 14.17 11.55 -9.53
C PRO A 150 13.05 11.69 -10.57
N GLY A 151 12.91 12.90 -11.10
CA GLY A 151 11.91 13.19 -12.11
C GLY A 151 12.26 14.44 -12.90
N PRO A 152 11.53 14.71 -14.02
CA PRO A 152 11.67 15.93 -14.77
C PRO A 152 11.41 17.18 -13.93
N THR A 153 11.92 18.33 -14.37
CA THR A 153 11.66 19.62 -13.73
C THR A 153 10.15 19.90 -13.67
N GLY A 154 9.66 20.25 -12.49
CA GLY A 154 8.24 20.54 -12.23
C GLY A 154 7.40 19.32 -11.88
N GLU A 155 7.96 18.11 -11.86
CA GLU A 155 7.32 16.90 -11.34
C GLU A 155 7.87 16.51 -9.96
N ARG A 156 6.99 16.01 -9.10
CA ARG A 156 7.33 15.34 -7.86
C ARG A 156 6.84 13.91 -7.92
N ASN A 157 7.76 12.96 -7.98
CA ASN A 157 7.47 11.53 -7.96
C ASN A 157 7.71 10.98 -6.57
N VAL A 158 6.70 10.35 -5.97
CA VAL A 158 6.79 9.73 -4.64
C VAL A 158 6.44 8.26 -4.76
N TYR A 159 7.35 7.41 -4.33
CA TYR A 159 7.13 5.98 -4.18
C TYR A 159 6.75 5.66 -2.73
N THR A 160 5.62 5.02 -2.53
CA THR A 160 5.11 4.67 -1.19
C THR A 160 4.85 3.17 -1.09
N LEU A 161 5.32 2.56 -0.01
CA LEU A 161 4.95 1.19 0.35
C LEU A 161 3.72 1.22 1.27
N ALA A 162 2.61 0.70 0.75
CA ALA A 162 1.37 0.56 1.50
C ALA A 162 1.23 -0.87 2.06
N PRO A 163 0.76 -1.04 3.30
CA PRO A 163 0.50 -2.36 3.85
C PRO A 163 -0.67 -3.05 3.13
N ARG A 164 -0.65 -4.38 3.12
CA ARG A 164 -1.86 -5.15 2.79
C ARG A 164 -2.88 -4.96 3.92
N ALA A 165 -4.13 -4.62 3.58
CA ALA A 165 -5.16 -4.36 4.57
C ALA A 165 -5.40 -5.57 5.49
N ARG A 166 -5.44 -6.78 4.91
CA ARG A 166 -5.68 -8.04 5.61
C ARG A 166 -4.81 -9.15 5.05
N VAL A 167 -4.21 -9.94 5.92
CA VAL A 167 -3.39 -11.11 5.55
C VAL A 167 -3.84 -12.30 6.37
N LEU A 168 -4.26 -13.38 5.71
CA LEU A 168 -4.60 -14.63 6.36
C LEU A 168 -3.30 -15.37 6.74
N CYS A 169 -3.11 -15.58 8.02
CA CYS A 169 -1.99 -16.34 8.57
C CYS A 169 -2.37 -17.83 8.58
N MET A 170 -1.60 -18.65 7.86
CA MET A 170 -1.81 -20.09 7.70
C MET A 170 -0.61 -20.82 8.27
N ALA A 171 -0.64 -21.15 9.55
CA ALA A 171 0.43 -21.88 10.21
C ALA A 171 -0.09 -23.18 10.81
N HIS A 172 0.80 -24.16 11.00
CA HIS A 172 0.46 -25.46 11.56
C HIS A 172 0.57 -25.49 13.10
N SER A 173 1.32 -24.57 13.68
CA SER A 173 1.47 -24.42 15.13
C SER A 173 1.04 -23.03 15.61
N ALA A 174 0.71 -22.92 16.90
CA ALA A 174 0.38 -21.64 17.53
C ALA A 174 1.60 -20.69 17.53
N ASP A 175 2.81 -21.21 17.74
CA ASP A 175 4.02 -20.40 17.73
C ASP A 175 4.32 -19.83 16.32
N ASP A 176 4.19 -20.64 15.28
CA ASP A 176 4.37 -20.16 13.90
C ASP A 176 3.29 -19.14 13.53
N LEU A 177 2.06 -19.32 14.02
CA LEU A 177 0.96 -18.37 13.81
C LEU A 177 1.29 -17.00 14.43
N LEU A 178 1.87 -17.00 15.64
CA LEU A 178 2.32 -15.76 16.29
C LEU A 178 3.47 -15.10 15.53
N VAL A 179 4.41 -15.87 14.99
CA VAL A 179 5.51 -15.34 14.16
C VAL A 179 4.97 -14.75 12.86
N GLN A 180 4.03 -15.43 12.18
CA GLN A 180 3.35 -14.87 10.99
C GLN A 180 2.59 -13.59 11.32
N THR A 181 1.89 -13.56 12.46
CA THR A 181 1.21 -12.37 12.95
C THR A 181 2.19 -11.21 13.17
N ALA A 182 3.32 -11.47 13.82
CA ALA A 182 4.36 -10.45 14.00
C ALA A 182 4.86 -9.89 12.66
N ALA A 183 5.09 -10.74 11.66
CA ALA A 183 5.50 -10.29 10.32
C ALA A 183 4.44 -9.42 9.62
N VAL A 184 3.16 -9.78 9.75
CA VAL A 184 2.03 -9.00 9.20
C VAL A 184 1.93 -7.65 9.90
N LEU A 185 2.00 -7.62 11.24
CA LEU A 185 1.96 -6.37 12.01
C LEU A 185 3.16 -5.47 11.70
N ALA A 186 4.35 -6.06 11.49
CA ALA A 186 5.53 -5.31 11.06
C ALA A 186 5.35 -4.63 9.69
N SER A 187 4.57 -5.23 8.80
CA SER A 187 4.23 -4.63 7.52
C SER A 187 3.13 -3.57 7.60
N GLY A 188 2.50 -3.38 8.77
CA GLY A 188 1.39 -2.47 9.00
C GLY A 188 0.02 -3.04 8.59
N GLY A 189 -0.06 -4.34 8.32
CA GLY A 189 -1.29 -5.05 7.94
C GLY A 189 -2.09 -5.56 9.15
N THR A 190 -3.29 -6.08 8.90
CA THR A 190 -4.11 -6.79 9.88
C THR A 190 -3.99 -8.29 9.66
N ALA A 191 -3.56 -9.03 10.68
CA ALA A 191 -3.50 -10.48 10.64
C ALA A 191 -4.89 -11.08 10.86
N LEU A 192 -5.27 -12.03 10.03
CA LEU A 192 -6.48 -12.85 10.19
C LEU A 192 -6.07 -14.28 10.50
N TRP A 193 -6.74 -14.90 11.47
CA TRP A 193 -6.51 -16.28 11.86
C TRP A 193 -7.65 -17.16 11.37
N PRO A 194 -7.37 -18.42 10.97
CA PRO A 194 -8.41 -19.42 10.73
C PRO A 194 -9.21 -19.65 12.02
N HIS A 195 -10.51 -19.90 11.89
CA HIS A 195 -11.41 -20.09 13.05
C HIS A 195 -10.94 -21.20 14.00
N ALA A 196 -10.23 -22.21 13.50
CA ALA A 196 -9.69 -23.32 14.32
C ALA A 196 -8.62 -22.89 15.33
N HIS A 197 -8.06 -21.69 15.20
CA HIS A 197 -7.01 -21.14 16.07
C HIS A 197 -7.44 -19.87 16.82
N ALA A 198 -8.74 -19.56 16.83
CA ALA A 198 -9.29 -18.35 17.44
C ALA A 198 -9.71 -18.54 18.92
N GLY A 199 -9.25 -19.59 19.59
CA GLY A 199 -9.52 -19.92 20.98
C GLY A 199 -8.38 -19.59 21.92
#